data_c9364259a9cca5924d05c5f84612ea6c
#
_entry.id   c9364259a9cca5924d05c5f84612ea6c
#
_cell.length_a   1.000
_cell.length_b   1.000
_cell.length_c   1.000
_cell.angle_alpha   90.00
_cell.angle_beta   90.00
_cell.angle_gamma   90.00
#
_symmetry.space_group_name_H-M   'P 1'
#
loop_
_entity.id
_entity.type
_entity.pdbx_description
1 polymer ?
#
loop_
_entity_poly.entity_id
_entity_poly.type
_entity_poly.pdbx_seq_one_letter_code
_entity_poly.pdbx_strand_id
1 'polypeptide(L)'
;MDTKKCGHRLINAGYFIALTALLTACGGDDPSNLSADGQGGNSDGSTSDVVRLGFGAGSTFVDNMIGTVSGTLSAGGRTTLTVNIVDKTGTLITDETAVTFNSNCISNEDSTLSEASVTTSTGTATTTYTAAGCVGDDTVTATISTTDQVLRATTTLSIASAEVGAVSFVSSSANNLAFQDTGDASRPSFTTLTFKIADKNGNGIKGKTLNFEPSTTVGGVSLSSTSAVSDKTGAVVTTLNAGTVSTSVRVKATYKPDDGEAIYTTTPPININIGIPDQDSFSISLDDFNPNALNYDGIVVNVTVHSGDRNNNFVPDGTIINFMASAGSIPGSCEIAQGACSVAWVSAGDRPSDGKVTILARTAGEESFNDVNSNGRFDLEELSSVTQVSDAWLDVNWNRNYDAGTEPYFDFNNDGIFTPKDALFNGTNCSDAAAQAGHCKSLIEVRADTRIVMSGDNFRINLNNNAPLTLGVAWKTVTVKVSDELGNCPPSGSTVKVTVPEGSEAQGSTSFTVPKIFNCSGPVEYSITLRKSATTTETGGPLSVDVSAPSSTENKVTASIPVTFN
;
A
#
# COMPACT_ATOMS: atom_id res chain seq x y z
N MET A 1 56.12 -1.58 27.78
CA MET A 1 56.19 -2.80 26.97
C MET A 1 55.03 -2.71 26.01
N ASP A 2 55.21 -2.02 24.87
CA ASP A 2 55.54 -2.56 23.53
C ASP A 2 54.57 -3.68 23.13
N THR A 3 53.80 -3.56 22.06
CA THR A 3 54.07 -3.30 20.64
C THR A 3 52.74 -3.05 19.89
N LYS A 4 52.57 -1.97 19.15
CA LYS A 4 52.50 -1.73 17.70
C LYS A 4 51.99 -2.86 16.80
N LYS A 5 50.91 -2.51 16.02
CA LYS A 5 50.76 -2.64 14.55
C LYS A 5 49.34 -2.16 14.15
N CYS A 6 49.19 -1.07 13.46
CA CYS A 6 49.26 -0.77 12.03
C CYS A 6 48.26 -1.60 11.18
N GLY A 7 47.23 -0.95 10.67
CA GLY A 7 46.25 -1.49 9.71
C GLY A 7 45.60 -0.38 8.88
N HIS A 8 45.77 -0.46 7.62
CA HIS A 8 45.57 0.49 6.52
C HIS A 8 44.15 1.05 6.35
N ARG A 9 44.09 2.37 6.13
CA ARG A 9 43.03 3.06 5.41
C ARG A 9 43.26 2.94 3.90
N LEU A 10 42.28 2.50 3.15
CA LEU A 10 42.20 2.66 1.69
C LEU A 10 41.28 3.84 1.37
N ILE A 11 41.90 4.87 0.85
CA ILE A 11 41.28 6.03 0.24
C ILE A 11 41.16 5.72 -1.26
N ASN A 12 39.96 5.69 -1.82
CA ASN A 12 39.77 5.69 -3.27
C ASN A 12 39.57 7.12 -3.74
N ALA A 13 40.59 7.66 -4.40
CA ALA A 13 40.56 8.91 -5.14
C ALA A 13 40.11 8.62 -6.58
N GLY A 14 39.02 9.27 -7.00
CA GLY A 14 38.58 9.28 -8.39
C GLY A 14 39.45 10.21 -9.23
N TYR A 15 39.93 9.70 -10.33
CA TYR A 15 40.69 10.47 -11.33
C TYR A 15 39.74 11.12 -12.35
N PHE A 16 39.76 12.45 -12.40
CA PHE A 16 39.28 13.22 -13.55
C PHE A 16 40.44 13.33 -14.54
N ILE A 17 40.25 12.87 -15.78
CA ILE A 17 41.17 13.16 -16.89
C ILE A 17 40.51 14.23 -17.74
N ALA A 18 41.05 15.44 -17.69
CA ALA A 18 40.79 16.51 -18.63
C ALA A 18 41.78 16.39 -19.79
N LEU A 19 41.27 16.20 -20.99
CA LEU A 19 42.07 16.17 -22.21
C LEU A 19 41.99 17.56 -22.87
N THR A 20 43.03 18.38 -22.71
CA THR A 20 43.24 19.62 -23.42
C THR A 20 43.97 19.36 -24.74
N ALA A 21 43.32 19.65 -25.87
CA ALA A 21 43.95 19.64 -27.18
C ALA A 21 44.66 20.98 -27.43
N LEU A 22 45.94 20.96 -27.65
CA LEU A 22 46.75 22.07 -28.14
C LEU A 22 46.72 22.07 -29.67
N LEU A 23 46.26 23.21 -30.21
CA LEU A 23 46.47 23.61 -31.60
C LEU A 23 47.86 24.23 -31.73
N THR A 24 48.70 23.69 -32.63
CA THR A 24 49.84 24.43 -33.16
C THR A 24 49.72 24.50 -34.65
N ALA A 25 49.57 25.73 -35.14
CA ALA A 25 49.69 26.11 -36.54
C ALA A 25 51.14 26.46 -36.86
N CYS A 26 51.61 26.01 -38.04
CA CYS A 26 52.69 26.58 -38.87
C CYS A 26 52.50 26.01 -40.26
N GLY A 27 52.29 26.68 -41.27
CA GLY A 27 52.78 27.89 -41.88
C GLY A 27 53.87 27.58 -42.91
N GLY A 28 53.54 27.74 -44.21
CA GLY A 28 54.54 28.22 -45.17
C GLY A 28 54.98 27.25 -46.26
N ASP A 29 54.66 27.69 -47.47
CA ASP A 29 55.46 27.82 -48.69
C ASP A 29 55.21 26.85 -49.84
N ASP A 30 54.55 27.40 -50.81
CA ASP A 30 54.72 27.09 -52.23
C ASP A 30 56.18 27.43 -52.70
N PRO A 31 56.79 26.77 -53.65
CA PRO A 31 56.52 27.18 -55.02
C PRO A 31 56.69 26.14 -56.16
N SER A 32 55.93 26.40 -57.21
CA SER A 32 56.33 26.40 -58.60
C SER A 32 56.78 25.13 -59.36
N ASN A 33 55.98 24.86 -60.39
CA ASN A 33 56.37 24.53 -61.77
C ASN A 33 57.59 23.65 -62.04
N LEU A 34 57.33 22.57 -62.70
CA LEU A 34 58.11 22.19 -63.89
C LEU A 34 57.32 21.24 -64.76
N SER A 35 57.07 21.71 -66.00
CA SER A 35 56.68 20.91 -67.13
C SER A 35 57.87 20.04 -67.61
N ALA A 36 57.61 18.82 -68.06
CA ALA A 36 58.28 18.22 -69.22
C ALA A 36 57.65 16.87 -69.61
N ASP A 37 57.20 16.84 -70.79
CA ASP A 37 57.02 15.80 -71.75
C ASP A 37 57.59 14.39 -71.48
N GLY A 38 56.77 13.36 -71.80
CA GLY A 38 57.25 11.98 -71.95
C GLY A 38 56.14 11.00 -72.33
N GLN A 39 55.90 10.96 -73.55
CA GLN A 39 55.10 10.03 -74.36
C GLN A 39 55.31 8.53 -73.98
N GLY A 40 54.21 7.74 -73.83
CA GLY A 40 54.30 6.27 -73.81
C GLY A 40 52.98 5.64 -73.41
N GLY A 41 52.18 5.27 -74.40
CA GLY A 41 50.88 4.65 -74.25
C GLY A 41 50.87 3.33 -73.51
N ASN A 42 49.77 3.07 -72.85
CA ASN A 42 49.00 1.83 -72.97
C ASN A 42 47.57 2.11 -72.48
N SER A 43 46.64 1.95 -73.36
CA SER A 43 45.24 1.86 -73.13
C SER A 43 44.98 0.61 -72.32
N ASP A 44 44.72 0.77 -71.01
CA ASP A 44 43.90 -0.16 -70.23
C ASP A 44 42.68 0.58 -69.79
N GLY A 45 41.55 0.24 -70.38
CA GLY A 45 40.27 0.84 -70.03
C GLY A 45 39.76 0.37 -68.69
N SER A 46 40.21 1.09 -67.67
CA SER A 46 39.45 1.14 -66.41
C SER A 46 38.37 2.19 -66.63
N THR A 47 37.24 1.80 -67.14
CA THR A 47 36.00 2.53 -66.95
C THR A 47 35.72 2.45 -65.45
N SER A 48 36.04 3.54 -64.69
CA SER A 48 35.48 3.71 -63.37
C SER A 48 33.99 3.57 -63.54
N ASP A 49 33.41 2.44 -63.00
CA ASP A 49 31.98 2.21 -63.07
C ASP A 49 31.34 3.33 -62.23
N VAL A 50 30.64 4.23 -62.92
CA VAL A 50 29.93 5.34 -62.29
C VAL A 50 28.79 4.72 -61.53
N VAL A 51 28.97 4.60 -60.20
CA VAL A 51 27.94 4.11 -59.27
C VAL A 51 26.96 5.24 -59.01
N ARG A 52 25.67 4.93 -59.04
CA ARG A 52 24.56 5.85 -58.73
C ARG A 52 23.69 5.25 -57.64
N LEU A 53 23.21 6.09 -56.72
CA LEU A 53 22.31 5.71 -55.64
C LEU A 53 20.96 6.41 -55.83
N GLY A 54 19.87 5.64 -55.74
CA GLY A 54 18.53 6.17 -55.95
C GLY A 54 17.45 5.13 -55.77
N PHE A 55 16.32 5.27 -56.44
CA PHE A 55 15.21 4.31 -56.40
C PHE A 55 14.78 3.89 -57.78
N GLY A 56 14.52 2.59 -57.97
CA GLY A 56 14.15 1.99 -59.23
C GLY A 56 15.34 1.38 -59.98
N ALA A 57 15.13 0.94 -61.23
CA ALA A 57 16.17 0.39 -62.09
C ALA A 57 15.87 0.67 -63.59
N GLY A 58 16.89 0.61 -64.45
CA GLY A 58 16.76 0.91 -65.88
C GLY A 58 16.22 2.31 -66.15
N SER A 59 15.22 2.42 -66.99
CA SER A 59 14.60 3.70 -67.36
C SER A 59 13.72 4.32 -66.29
N THR A 60 13.42 3.59 -65.24
CA THR A 60 12.61 4.09 -64.10
C THR A 60 13.46 4.52 -62.92
N PHE A 61 14.78 4.46 -63.03
CA PHE A 61 15.68 4.87 -61.94
C PHE A 61 15.66 6.39 -61.74
N VAL A 62 15.48 6.79 -60.49
CA VAL A 62 15.50 8.18 -60.04
C VAL A 62 16.69 8.37 -59.10
N ASP A 63 17.62 9.24 -59.48
CA ASP A 63 18.80 9.56 -58.67
C ASP A 63 18.45 10.24 -57.35
N ASN A 64 19.26 9.97 -56.35
CA ASN A 64 19.25 10.63 -55.04
C ASN A 64 17.90 10.52 -54.28
N MET A 65 17.06 9.55 -54.66
CA MET A 65 15.74 9.33 -54.05
C MET A 65 15.71 8.01 -53.27
N ILE A 66 15.11 8.00 -52.09
CA ILE A 66 14.72 6.78 -51.37
C ILE A 66 13.24 6.51 -51.69
N GLY A 67 12.96 5.30 -52.17
CA GLY A 67 11.58 4.85 -52.37
C GLY A 67 10.91 4.50 -51.03
N THR A 68 9.64 4.89 -50.88
CA THR A 68 8.83 4.61 -49.68
C THR A 68 7.49 4.02 -50.09
N VAL A 69 6.95 3.12 -49.25
CA VAL A 69 5.59 2.60 -49.41
C VAL A 69 4.56 3.69 -49.02
N SER A 70 4.87 4.51 -48.01
CA SER A 70 4.07 5.68 -47.61
C SER A 70 5.00 6.78 -47.16
N GLY A 71 4.80 7.99 -47.68
CA GLY A 71 5.49 9.21 -47.24
C GLY A 71 4.79 9.92 -46.07
N THR A 72 3.55 9.53 -45.74
CA THR A 72 2.80 10.04 -44.62
C THR A 72 2.56 8.92 -43.60
N LEU A 73 2.89 9.18 -42.34
CA LEU A 73 2.77 8.21 -41.25
C LEU A 73 1.91 8.77 -40.11
N SER A 74 1.12 7.92 -39.48
CA SER A 74 0.56 8.21 -38.16
C SER A 74 1.62 8.05 -37.07
N ALA A 75 1.37 8.55 -35.88
CA ALA A 75 2.19 8.25 -34.73
C ALA A 75 2.32 6.73 -34.52
N GLY A 76 3.53 6.22 -34.35
CA GLY A 76 3.82 4.80 -34.28
C GLY A 76 3.75 4.06 -35.64
N GLY A 77 3.44 4.79 -36.71
CA GLY A 77 3.35 4.24 -38.08
C GLY A 77 4.70 3.73 -38.62
N ARG A 78 4.61 2.85 -39.60
CA ARG A 78 5.79 2.21 -40.22
C ARG A 78 5.76 2.37 -41.74
N THR A 79 6.94 2.51 -42.33
CA THR A 79 7.11 2.47 -43.79
C THR A 79 8.41 1.74 -44.16
N THR A 80 8.43 1.09 -45.30
CA THR A 80 9.65 0.49 -45.83
C THR A 80 10.38 1.51 -46.68
N LEU A 81 11.67 1.67 -46.43
CA LEU A 81 12.61 2.49 -47.20
C LEU A 81 13.40 1.57 -48.11
N THR A 82 13.49 1.94 -49.37
CA THR A 82 14.20 1.16 -50.37
C THR A 82 15.14 2.06 -51.19
N VAL A 83 16.38 1.65 -51.33
CA VAL A 83 17.32 2.27 -52.26
C VAL A 83 17.92 1.22 -53.19
N ASN A 84 18.25 1.65 -54.38
CA ASN A 84 18.91 0.85 -55.38
C ASN A 84 20.26 1.48 -55.75
N ILE A 85 21.24 0.61 -55.96
CA ILE A 85 22.59 0.96 -56.40
C ILE A 85 22.72 0.46 -57.85
N VAL A 86 22.93 1.38 -58.77
CA VAL A 86 22.98 1.07 -60.18
C VAL A 86 24.25 1.62 -60.84
N ASP A 87 24.64 1.02 -61.98
CA ASP A 87 25.66 1.53 -62.85
C ASP A 87 25.14 2.71 -63.71
N LYS A 88 25.99 3.24 -64.61
CA LYS A 88 25.64 4.32 -65.54
C LYS A 88 24.47 3.97 -66.53
N THR A 89 24.17 2.70 -66.70
CA THR A 89 23.07 2.23 -67.57
C THR A 89 21.77 1.99 -66.82
N GLY A 90 21.79 2.09 -65.52
CA GLY A 90 20.63 1.82 -64.62
C GLY A 90 20.52 0.35 -64.23
N THR A 91 21.53 -0.49 -64.48
CA THR A 91 21.58 -1.90 -64.09
C THR A 91 22.01 -1.99 -62.59
N LEU A 92 21.32 -2.87 -61.82
CA LEU A 92 21.66 -3.09 -60.41
C LEU A 92 23.09 -3.64 -60.26
N ILE A 93 23.86 -3.06 -59.37
CA ILE A 93 25.21 -3.51 -59.03
C ILE A 93 25.09 -4.62 -58.00
N THR A 94 25.73 -5.79 -58.26
CA THR A 94 25.69 -6.97 -57.39
C THR A 94 26.91 -7.09 -56.48
N ASP A 95 27.81 -6.11 -56.50
CA ASP A 95 28.94 -6.07 -55.58
C ASP A 95 28.46 -5.78 -54.15
N GLU A 96 29.05 -6.44 -53.19
CA GLU A 96 28.70 -6.27 -51.77
C GLU A 96 28.91 -4.83 -51.34
N THR A 97 27.81 -4.13 -51.03
CA THR A 97 27.82 -2.72 -50.69
C THR A 97 27.00 -2.47 -49.43
N ALA A 98 27.57 -1.73 -48.45
CA ALA A 98 26.86 -1.32 -47.26
C ALA A 98 26.17 0.02 -47.46
N VAL A 99 24.87 0.09 -47.14
CA VAL A 99 24.04 1.29 -47.19
C VAL A 99 23.67 1.67 -45.73
N THR A 100 24.02 2.89 -45.31
CA THR A 100 23.69 3.40 -44.00
C THR A 100 22.52 4.38 -44.08
N PHE A 101 21.48 4.18 -43.28
CA PHE A 101 20.32 5.06 -43.17
C PHE A 101 20.37 5.86 -41.90
N ASN A 102 20.05 7.17 -41.96
CA ASN A 102 19.95 8.03 -40.79
C ASN A 102 19.00 9.22 -41.05
N SER A 103 18.51 9.81 -39.95
CA SER A 103 17.73 11.05 -39.93
C SER A 103 17.89 11.78 -38.58
N ASN A 104 17.30 12.97 -38.45
CA ASN A 104 17.28 13.67 -37.19
C ASN A 104 16.47 12.89 -36.13
N CYS A 105 15.30 12.37 -36.47
CA CYS A 105 14.47 11.59 -35.55
C CYS A 105 15.15 10.27 -35.12
N ILE A 106 15.89 9.62 -36.01
CA ILE A 106 16.67 8.42 -35.67
C ILE A 106 17.80 8.78 -34.72
N SER A 107 18.54 9.86 -34.99
CA SER A 107 19.65 10.33 -34.15
C SER A 107 19.20 10.76 -32.74
N ASN A 108 17.98 11.27 -32.61
CA ASN A 108 17.35 11.66 -31.35
C ASN A 108 16.60 10.51 -30.65
N GLU A 109 16.65 9.29 -31.20
CA GLU A 109 15.88 8.11 -30.72
C GLU A 109 14.34 8.31 -30.75
N ASP A 110 13.84 9.25 -31.54
CA ASP A 110 12.42 9.51 -31.75
C ASP A 110 11.83 8.65 -32.89
N SER A 111 12.70 7.91 -33.57
CA SER A 111 12.35 6.90 -34.60
C SER A 111 13.37 5.77 -34.59
N THR A 112 12.96 4.61 -35.10
CA THR A 112 13.84 3.44 -35.16
C THR A 112 13.85 2.85 -36.56
N LEU A 113 14.96 2.21 -36.96
CA LEU A 113 15.10 1.41 -38.13
C LEU A 113 15.20 -0.08 -37.75
N SER A 114 14.68 -0.98 -38.55
CA SER A 114 14.93 -2.42 -38.40
C SER A 114 16.43 -2.73 -38.47
N GLU A 115 17.12 -2.07 -39.41
CA GLU A 115 18.58 -2.11 -39.58
C GLU A 115 19.05 -0.72 -40.02
N ALA A 116 20.00 -0.11 -39.28
CA ALA A 116 20.57 1.17 -39.64
C ALA A 116 21.62 1.09 -40.75
N SER A 117 22.24 -0.09 -40.91
CA SER A 117 23.20 -0.39 -42.01
C SER A 117 22.81 -1.72 -42.63
N VAL A 118 22.50 -1.69 -43.91
CA VAL A 118 22.09 -2.85 -44.69
C VAL A 118 23.17 -3.16 -45.73
N THR A 119 23.75 -4.34 -45.66
CA THR A 119 24.67 -4.82 -46.70
C THR A 119 23.88 -5.58 -47.77
N THR A 120 24.06 -5.19 -49.02
CA THR A 120 23.37 -5.81 -50.15
C THR A 120 24.37 -6.33 -51.20
N SER A 121 24.09 -7.51 -51.75
CA SER A 121 24.75 -8.11 -52.93
C SER A 121 23.82 -8.20 -54.13
N THR A 122 22.65 -7.60 -54.06
CA THR A 122 21.64 -7.59 -55.14
C THR A 122 21.43 -6.19 -55.71
N GLY A 123 22.16 -5.19 -55.19
CA GLY A 123 21.99 -3.78 -55.57
C GLY A 123 20.73 -3.14 -54.97
N THR A 124 20.01 -3.84 -54.10
CA THR A 124 18.80 -3.32 -53.41
C THR A 124 18.96 -3.41 -51.89
N ALA A 125 18.89 -2.30 -51.20
CA ALA A 125 18.89 -2.25 -49.76
C ALA A 125 17.53 -1.76 -49.22
N THR A 126 16.98 -2.49 -48.24
CA THR A 126 15.69 -2.16 -47.64
C THR A 126 15.78 -2.15 -46.11
N THR A 127 15.13 -1.18 -45.49
CA THR A 127 14.96 -1.13 -44.04
C THR A 127 13.56 -0.64 -43.67
N THR A 128 13.07 -0.94 -42.48
CA THR A 128 11.76 -0.47 -42.00
C THR A 128 11.95 0.68 -41.01
N TYR A 129 11.42 1.81 -41.36
CA TYR A 129 11.34 2.98 -40.48
C TYR A 129 10.07 2.87 -39.60
N THR A 130 10.22 3.14 -38.31
CA THR A 130 9.09 3.20 -37.34
C THR A 130 9.14 4.54 -36.59
N ALA A 131 8.07 5.33 -36.67
CA ALA A 131 7.93 6.60 -36.01
C ALA A 131 7.57 6.36 -34.52
N ALA A 132 8.54 6.49 -33.59
CA ALA A 132 8.38 6.17 -32.18
C ALA A 132 8.26 7.41 -31.27
N GLY A 133 7.91 8.56 -31.83
CA GLY A 133 7.82 9.84 -31.11
C GLY A 133 8.17 11.04 -31.96
N CYS A 134 8.69 10.80 -33.17
CA CYS A 134 8.92 11.83 -34.17
C CYS A 134 7.59 12.45 -34.62
N VAL A 135 7.58 13.77 -34.82
CA VAL A 135 6.41 14.55 -35.29
C VAL A 135 6.89 15.57 -36.31
N GLY A 136 6.09 15.77 -37.35
CA GLY A 136 6.42 16.68 -38.45
C GLY A 136 7.25 15.98 -39.54
N ASP A 137 8.00 16.74 -40.29
CA ASP A 137 8.78 16.25 -41.41
C ASP A 137 10.15 15.76 -40.99
N ASP A 138 10.44 14.47 -41.23
CA ASP A 138 11.75 13.85 -41.00
C ASP A 138 12.39 13.45 -42.34
N THR A 139 13.55 14.03 -42.65
CA THR A 139 14.30 13.72 -43.87
C THR A 139 15.28 12.58 -43.60
N VAL A 140 14.98 11.41 -44.13
CA VAL A 140 15.86 10.25 -44.05
C VAL A 140 16.89 10.32 -45.19
N THR A 141 18.14 10.07 -44.86
CA THR A 141 19.27 9.99 -45.79
C THR A 141 19.84 8.58 -45.82
N ALA A 142 19.94 7.98 -46.97
CA ALA A 142 20.71 6.77 -47.23
C ALA A 142 22.09 7.16 -47.82
N THR A 143 23.16 6.58 -47.31
CA THR A 143 24.54 6.89 -47.71
C THR A 143 25.30 5.61 -48.04
N ILE A 144 26.03 5.64 -49.14
CA ILE A 144 27.09 4.67 -49.47
C ILE A 144 28.42 5.42 -49.61
N SER A 145 29.49 4.80 -49.13
CA SER A 145 30.86 5.32 -49.29
C SER A 145 31.62 4.36 -50.16
N THR A 146 32.06 4.85 -51.31
CA THR A 146 32.99 4.15 -52.18
C THR A 146 34.39 4.73 -51.99
N THR A 147 35.42 4.14 -52.65
CA THR A 147 36.79 4.62 -52.57
C THR A 147 36.93 6.08 -53.05
N ASP A 148 36.08 6.49 -54.00
CA ASP A 148 36.24 7.75 -54.74
C ASP A 148 35.20 8.81 -54.37
N GLN A 149 34.04 8.38 -53.81
CA GLN A 149 32.91 9.29 -53.54
C GLN A 149 31.95 8.81 -52.47
N VAL A 150 31.21 9.74 -51.88
CA VAL A 150 30.08 9.48 -50.96
C VAL A 150 28.80 9.85 -51.70
N LEU A 151 27.95 8.86 -51.94
CA LEU A 151 26.65 9.05 -52.59
C LEU A 151 25.53 9.08 -51.53
N ARG A 152 24.54 9.93 -51.79
CA ARG A 152 23.40 10.11 -50.88
C ARG A 152 22.09 10.07 -51.66
N ALA A 153 21.10 9.43 -51.05
CA ALA A 153 19.70 9.49 -51.46
C ALA A 153 18.84 9.93 -50.27
N THR A 154 17.78 10.65 -50.52
CA THR A 154 16.92 11.20 -49.47
C THR A 154 15.45 10.96 -49.74
N THR A 155 14.66 10.96 -48.66
CA THR A 155 13.21 11.06 -48.72
C THR A 155 12.73 11.80 -47.47
N THR A 156 11.60 12.50 -47.59
CA THR A 156 10.96 13.16 -46.43
C THR A 156 9.70 12.39 -46.07
N LEU A 157 9.62 12.02 -44.78
CA LEU A 157 8.46 11.39 -44.18
C LEU A 157 7.70 12.41 -43.36
N SER A 158 6.41 12.60 -43.65
CA SER A 158 5.56 13.50 -42.86
C SER A 158 4.83 12.69 -41.79
N ILE A 159 5.12 12.98 -40.51
CA ILE A 159 4.63 12.18 -39.40
C ILE A 159 3.60 12.99 -38.62
N ALA A 160 2.37 12.50 -38.54
CA ALA A 160 1.29 13.14 -37.81
C ALA A 160 1.52 13.08 -36.30
N SER A 161 1.15 14.15 -35.58
CA SER A 161 1.13 14.14 -34.11
C SER A 161 0.12 13.12 -33.58
N ALA A 162 0.51 12.38 -32.55
CA ALA A 162 -0.43 11.50 -31.86
C ALA A 162 -1.52 12.32 -31.15
N GLU A 163 -2.78 11.90 -31.34
CA GLU A 163 -3.88 12.40 -30.52
C GLU A 163 -3.85 11.73 -29.16
N VAL A 164 -3.99 12.53 -28.11
CA VAL A 164 -4.08 12.01 -26.75
C VAL A 164 -5.43 11.31 -26.55
N GLY A 165 -5.36 10.02 -26.21
CA GLY A 165 -6.52 9.20 -25.91
C GLY A 165 -6.79 9.06 -24.41
N ALA A 166 -5.73 9.07 -23.60
CA ALA A 166 -5.85 8.87 -22.16
C ALA A 166 -4.72 9.53 -21.36
N VAL A 167 -5.05 9.93 -20.13
CA VAL A 167 -4.10 10.25 -19.06
C VAL A 167 -4.36 9.27 -17.92
N SER A 168 -3.36 8.59 -17.42
CA SER A 168 -3.47 7.61 -16.35
C SER A 168 -2.44 7.87 -15.24
N PHE A 169 -2.82 7.56 -14.01
CA PHE A 169 -1.87 7.45 -12.90
C PHE A 169 -1.17 6.08 -12.97
N VAL A 170 0.14 6.07 -12.79
CA VAL A 170 0.96 4.84 -12.87
C VAL A 170 1.36 4.39 -11.48
N SER A 171 2.02 5.27 -10.71
CA SER A 171 2.54 4.91 -9.38
C SER A 171 2.85 6.13 -8.54
N SER A 172 2.93 5.89 -7.23
CA SER A 172 3.54 6.76 -6.23
C SER A 172 4.67 6.03 -5.52
N SER A 173 5.73 6.73 -5.15
CA SER A 173 6.84 6.12 -4.38
C SER A 173 6.45 5.83 -2.91
N ALA A 174 5.47 6.57 -2.37
CA ALA A 174 4.89 6.37 -1.04
C ALA A 174 3.45 6.91 -1.02
N ASN A 175 2.58 6.26 -0.24
CA ASN A 175 1.18 6.67 -0.06
C ASN A 175 0.88 7.22 1.34
N ASN A 176 1.80 7.00 2.30
CA ASN A 176 1.76 7.56 3.64
C ASN A 176 3.03 8.40 3.84
N LEU A 177 2.86 9.68 4.10
CA LEU A 177 3.93 10.63 4.26
C LEU A 177 4.01 11.11 5.71
N ALA A 178 5.23 11.31 6.19
CA ALA A 178 5.49 12.07 7.40
C ALA A 178 5.20 13.55 7.16
N PHE A 179 5.04 14.32 8.23
CA PHE A 179 5.01 15.77 8.14
C PHE A 179 6.29 16.34 7.51
N GLN A 180 6.19 17.54 6.97
CA GLN A 180 7.35 18.27 6.46
C GLN A 180 8.47 18.29 7.52
N ASP A 181 9.70 18.01 7.09
CA ASP A 181 10.92 18.01 7.91
C ASP A 181 10.97 16.95 9.04
N THR A 182 9.98 16.01 9.11
CA THR A 182 9.96 14.92 10.10
C THR A 182 10.15 13.53 9.47
N GLY A 183 10.29 13.46 8.14
CA GLY A 183 10.40 12.20 7.41
C GLY A 183 11.78 11.54 7.53
N ASP A 184 11.80 10.22 7.39
CA ASP A 184 13.00 9.39 7.31
C ASP A 184 12.96 8.45 6.09
N ALA A 185 13.89 7.49 6.01
CA ALA A 185 13.98 6.54 4.90
C ALA A 185 12.79 5.58 4.82
N SER A 186 12.16 5.25 5.95
CA SER A 186 11.00 4.35 6.03
C SER A 186 9.69 5.09 5.76
N ARG A 187 9.65 6.38 6.07
CA ARG A 187 8.48 7.23 5.95
C ARG A 187 8.87 8.63 5.49
N PRO A 188 8.98 8.84 4.17
CA PRO A 188 9.43 10.13 3.63
C PRO A 188 8.37 11.22 3.79
N SER A 189 8.81 12.49 3.80
CA SER A 189 7.93 13.67 3.77
C SER A 189 7.55 14.12 2.35
N PHE A 190 7.85 13.31 1.33
CA PHE A 190 7.47 13.56 -0.05
C PHE A 190 7.21 12.24 -0.81
N THR A 191 6.50 12.33 -1.92
CA THR A 191 6.30 11.19 -2.82
C THR A 191 6.43 11.61 -4.27
N THR A 192 7.11 10.78 -5.06
CA THR A 192 7.20 10.95 -6.50
C THR A 192 6.00 10.30 -7.16
N LEU A 193 5.28 11.08 -7.96
CA LEU A 193 4.08 10.66 -8.68
C LEU A 193 4.42 10.50 -10.16
N THR A 194 4.11 9.33 -10.70
CA THR A 194 4.28 9.03 -12.11
C THR A 194 2.93 8.89 -12.78
N PHE A 195 2.75 9.65 -13.86
CA PHE A 195 1.59 9.59 -14.74
C PHE A 195 2.01 9.16 -16.14
N LYS A 196 1.08 8.70 -16.94
CA LYS A 196 1.30 8.38 -18.35
C LYS A 196 0.26 9.04 -19.22
N ILE A 197 0.74 9.68 -20.29
CA ILE A 197 -0.10 10.18 -21.37
C ILE A 197 0.06 9.27 -22.58
N ALA A 198 -1.05 8.81 -23.14
CA ALA A 198 -1.03 7.81 -24.20
C ALA A 198 -2.06 8.14 -25.30
N ASP A 199 -1.84 7.59 -26.48
CA ASP A 199 -2.79 7.60 -27.59
C ASP A 199 -3.96 6.63 -27.34
N LYS A 200 -4.90 6.56 -28.31
CA LYS A 200 -6.06 5.66 -28.24
C LYS A 200 -5.68 4.17 -28.25
N ASN A 201 -4.45 3.84 -28.63
CA ASN A 201 -3.92 2.47 -28.68
C ASN A 201 -3.08 2.12 -27.43
N GLY A 202 -2.90 3.08 -26.50
CA GLY A 202 -2.10 2.90 -25.29
C GLY A 202 -0.61 3.18 -25.45
N ASN A 203 -0.15 3.65 -26.62
CA ASN A 203 1.25 4.04 -26.81
C ASN A 203 1.53 5.38 -26.16
N GLY A 204 2.68 5.50 -25.48
CA GLY A 204 3.09 6.76 -24.85
C GLY A 204 3.33 7.87 -25.88
N ILE A 205 2.96 9.10 -25.53
CA ILE A 205 3.15 10.28 -26.37
C ILE A 205 4.17 11.20 -25.74
N LYS A 206 5.25 11.51 -26.46
CA LYS A 206 6.30 12.45 -26.07
C LYS A 206 5.86 13.90 -26.27
N GLY A 207 6.38 14.80 -25.43
CA GLY A 207 6.29 16.26 -25.65
C GLY A 207 4.94 16.88 -25.30
N LYS A 208 4.05 16.17 -24.59
CA LYS A 208 2.77 16.71 -24.13
C LYS A 208 2.89 17.19 -22.69
N THR A 209 2.34 18.38 -22.40
CA THR A 209 2.36 18.97 -21.07
C THR A 209 1.16 18.51 -20.25
N LEU A 210 1.38 17.96 -19.05
CA LEU A 210 0.38 17.76 -18.02
C LEU A 210 0.47 18.87 -16.98
N ASN A 211 -0.67 19.38 -16.53
CA ASN A 211 -0.79 20.31 -15.41
C ASN A 211 -1.25 19.53 -14.18
N PHE A 212 -0.68 19.82 -13.02
CA PHE A 212 -0.94 19.14 -11.75
C PHE A 212 -1.56 20.10 -10.75
N GLU A 213 -2.57 19.60 -10.03
CA GLU A 213 -3.27 20.34 -8.99
C GLU A 213 -3.51 19.42 -7.80
N PRO A 214 -3.03 19.75 -6.57
CA PRO A 214 -3.37 19.00 -5.37
C PRO A 214 -4.79 19.36 -4.92
N SER A 215 -5.53 18.40 -4.36
CA SER A 215 -6.87 18.62 -3.83
C SER A 215 -6.94 19.59 -2.65
N THR A 216 -5.80 19.81 -1.98
CA THR A 216 -5.64 20.77 -0.88
C THR A 216 -4.20 21.23 -0.78
N THR A 217 -3.99 22.42 -0.24
CA THR A 217 -2.70 23.00 0.12
C THR A 217 -2.56 23.28 1.61
N VAL A 218 -3.49 22.72 2.42
CA VAL A 218 -3.52 22.90 3.87
C VAL A 218 -2.19 22.45 4.49
N GLY A 219 -1.71 23.22 5.46
CA GLY A 219 -0.45 22.96 6.14
C GLY A 219 0.80 23.13 5.27
N GLY A 220 0.69 23.74 4.08
CA GLY A 220 1.84 23.93 3.18
C GLY A 220 2.08 22.76 2.21
N VAL A 221 1.10 21.86 2.01
CA VAL A 221 1.18 20.83 0.96
C VAL A 221 1.46 21.49 -0.38
N SER A 222 2.45 20.99 -1.11
CA SER A 222 2.91 21.60 -2.36
C SER A 222 3.40 20.57 -3.38
N LEU A 223 3.43 20.97 -4.63
CA LEU A 223 4.05 20.20 -5.72
C LEU A 223 5.40 20.83 -6.08
N SER A 224 6.40 20.00 -6.37
CA SER A 224 7.70 20.47 -6.87
C SER A 224 7.56 21.17 -8.22
N SER A 225 6.60 20.77 -9.03
CA SER A 225 6.22 21.40 -10.29
C SER A 225 4.72 21.25 -10.51
N THR A 226 4.06 22.32 -10.91
CA THR A 226 2.64 22.33 -11.28
C THR A 226 2.40 21.90 -12.73
N SER A 227 3.46 21.67 -13.50
CA SER A 227 3.39 21.11 -14.85
C SER A 227 4.67 20.38 -15.20
N ALA A 228 4.57 19.37 -16.07
CA ALA A 228 5.73 18.68 -16.63
C ALA A 228 5.39 18.12 -18.02
N VAL A 229 6.44 17.87 -18.81
CA VAL A 229 6.34 17.38 -20.19
C VAL A 229 6.63 15.89 -20.23
N SER A 230 5.84 15.14 -21.02
CA SER A 230 6.01 13.71 -21.19
C SER A 230 7.30 13.34 -21.92
N ASP A 231 7.95 12.29 -21.45
CA ASP A 231 9.12 11.68 -22.11
C ASP A 231 8.72 10.80 -23.30
N LYS A 232 9.70 10.09 -23.90
CA LYS A 232 9.49 9.19 -25.04
C LYS A 232 8.55 8.01 -24.76
N THR A 233 8.35 7.65 -23.50
CA THR A 233 7.44 6.59 -23.06
C THR A 233 6.04 7.10 -22.72
N GLY A 234 5.85 8.42 -22.79
CA GLY A 234 4.65 9.11 -22.34
C GLY A 234 4.61 9.34 -20.83
N ALA A 235 5.67 9.03 -20.09
CA ALA A 235 5.74 9.22 -18.65
C ALA A 235 5.93 10.70 -18.29
N VAL A 236 5.22 11.14 -17.24
CA VAL A 236 5.29 12.49 -16.68
C VAL A 236 5.39 12.37 -15.17
N VAL A 237 6.34 13.06 -14.58
CA VAL A 237 6.68 12.95 -13.16
C VAL A 237 6.55 14.30 -12.47
N THR A 238 5.99 14.29 -11.25
CA THR A 238 6.04 15.40 -10.31
C THR A 238 6.23 14.86 -8.89
N THR A 239 6.60 15.71 -7.94
CA THR A 239 6.76 15.34 -6.52
C THR A 239 5.74 16.10 -5.68
N LEU A 240 4.99 15.38 -4.85
CA LEU A 240 4.14 15.94 -3.81
C LEU A 240 4.96 16.03 -2.52
N ASN A 241 5.07 17.23 -1.95
CA ASN A 241 5.69 17.47 -0.65
C ASN A 241 4.62 17.57 0.42
N ALA A 242 4.84 16.92 1.54
CA ALA A 242 3.98 16.99 2.70
C ALA A 242 3.97 18.38 3.33
N GLY A 243 2.85 18.71 3.96
CA GLY A 243 2.74 19.88 4.84
C GLY A 243 2.96 19.52 6.32
N THR A 244 2.58 20.42 7.19
CA THR A 244 2.71 20.29 8.65
C THR A 244 1.43 19.85 9.35
N VAL A 245 0.34 19.63 8.60
CA VAL A 245 -0.99 19.27 9.12
C VAL A 245 -1.43 17.94 8.55
N SER A 246 -2.02 17.10 9.40
CA SER A 246 -2.59 15.81 8.98
C SER A 246 -3.70 16.02 7.95
N THR A 247 -3.54 15.41 6.79
CA THR A 247 -4.50 15.53 5.69
C THR A 247 -4.35 14.41 4.67
N SER A 248 -5.42 14.17 3.91
CA SER A 248 -5.41 13.26 2.76
C SER A 248 -5.45 14.07 1.47
N VAL A 249 -4.49 13.85 0.60
CA VAL A 249 -4.29 14.62 -0.64
C VAL A 249 -4.47 13.72 -1.85
N ARG A 250 -5.14 14.23 -2.87
CA ARG A 250 -5.13 13.65 -4.22
C ARG A 250 -4.52 14.65 -5.17
N VAL A 251 -3.78 14.18 -6.15
CA VAL A 251 -3.24 15.05 -7.21
C VAL A 251 -3.98 14.76 -8.51
N LYS A 252 -4.58 15.79 -9.07
CA LYS A 252 -5.22 15.76 -10.38
C LYS A 252 -4.19 16.13 -11.44
N ALA A 253 -4.01 15.25 -12.44
CA ALA A 253 -3.19 15.49 -13.62
C ALA A 253 -4.09 15.73 -14.83
N THR A 254 -3.92 16.87 -15.50
CA THR A 254 -4.80 17.33 -16.59
C THR A 254 -3.99 17.61 -17.84
N TYR A 255 -4.38 17.01 -18.95
CA TYR A 255 -3.97 17.41 -20.29
C TYR A 255 -5.07 18.28 -20.91
N LYS A 256 -4.70 19.46 -21.41
CA LYS A 256 -5.63 20.34 -22.14
C LYS A 256 -5.16 20.44 -23.58
N PRO A 257 -5.89 19.84 -24.54
CA PRO A 257 -5.62 20.06 -25.96
C PRO A 257 -5.94 21.51 -26.37
N ASP A 258 -5.40 21.96 -27.50
CA ASP A 258 -5.69 23.29 -28.06
C ASP A 258 -7.18 23.40 -28.43
N ASP A 259 -7.72 22.31 -29.01
CA ASP A 259 -9.13 22.16 -29.34
C ASP A 259 -9.68 20.89 -28.66
N GLY A 260 -10.79 21.01 -27.92
CA GLY A 260 -11.46 19.87 -27.29
C GLY A 260 -11.52 19.94 -25.76
N GLU A 261 -12.08 18.87 -25.17
CA GLU A 261 -12.24 18.74 -23.71
C GLU A 261 -10.94 18.30 -23.05
N ALA A 262 -10.72 18.77 -21.83
CA ALA A 262 -9.58 18.36 -21.02
C ALA A 262 -9.69 16.90 -20.59
N ILE A 263 -8.61 16.14 -20.73
CA ILE A 263 -8.49 14.75 -20.27
C ILE A 263 -7.72 14.77 -18.95
N TYR A 264 -8.24 14.12 -17.92
CA TYR A 264 -7.60 14.11 -16.60
C TYR A 264 -7.67 12.76 -15.91
N THR A 265 -6.82 12.60 -14.89
CA THR A 265 -6.85 11.51 -13.93
C THR A 265 -6.51 12.05 -12.54
N THR A 266 -6.78 11.26 -11.50
CA THR A 266 -6.40 11.59 -10.12
C THR A 266 -5.66 10.43 -9.48
N THR A 267 -4.74 10.73 -8.57
CA THR A 267 -4.10 9.71 -7.74
C THR A 267 -5.10 9.05 -6.78
N PRO A 268 -4.83 7.84 -6.26
CA PRO A 268 -5.37 7.41 -4.98
C PRO A 268 -5.06 8.45 -3.88
N PRO A 269 -5.75 8.38 -2.72
CA PRO A 269 -5.44 9.26 -1.60
C PRO A 269 -4.00 9.00 -1.12
N ILE A 270 -3.26 10.09 -0.86
CA ILE A 270 -1.94 10.10 -0.25
C ILE A 270 -2.14 10.74 1.12
N ASN A 271 -1.85 9.99 2.17
CA ASN A 271 -2.09 10.43 3.55
C ASN A 271 -0.83 11.07 4.11
N ILE A 272 -0.99 12.24 4.70
CA ILE A 272 0.04 12.96 5.44
C ILE A 272 -0.38 12.90 6.90
N ASN A 273 0.41 12.25 7.76
CA ASN A 273 0.05 12.02 9.15
C ASN A 273 1.29 11.91 10.04
N ILE A 274 1.08 11.88 11.35
CA ILE A 274 2.15 11.68 12.32
C ILE A 274 2.64 10.24 12.27
N GLY A 275 1.70 9.29 12.09
CA GLY A 275 1.95 7.86 12.02
C GLY A 275 2.42 7.24 13.32
N ILE A 276 2.30 7.96 14.42
CA ILE A 276 2.58 7.46 15.78
C ILE A 276 1.26 6.95 16.33
N PRO A 277 1.21 5.72 16.85
CA PRO A 277 0.04 5.21 17.54
C PRO A 277 -0.40 6.14 18.68
N ASP A 278 -1.68 6.47 18.70
CA ASP A 278 -2.28 7.37 19.68
C ASP A 278 -3.16 6.58 20.64
N GLN A 279 -3.16 6.95 21.93
CA GLN A 279 -3.84 6.18 22.98
C GLN A 279 -5.36 6.05 22.75
N ASP A 280 -6.05 7.10 22.32
CA ASP A 280 -7.50 7.08 22.10
C ASP A 280 -7.88 6.41 20.77
N SER A 281 -6.92 6.28 19.85
CA SER A 281 -7.06 5.61 18.54
C SER A 281 -6.53 4.18 18.55
N PHE A 282 -6.22 3.61 19.74
CA PHE A 282 -5.74 2.26 19.92
C PHE A 282 -6.81 1.40 20.60
N SER A 283 -7.27 0.34 19.93
CA SER A 283 -8.36 -0.49 20.44
C SER A 283 -8.12 -1.97 20.19
N ILE A 284 -8.72 -2.81 21.04
CA ILE A 284 -8.67 -4.27 20.99
C ILE A 284 -10.09 -4.85 20.96
N SER A 285 -10.31 -5.88 20.18
CA SER A 285 -11.59 -6.59 20.07
C SER A 285 -11.41 -8.10 20.01
N LEU A 286 -12.43 -8.82 20.42
CA LEU A 286 -12.49 -10.28 20.40
C LEU A 286 -13.68 -10.74 19.56
N ASP A 287 -13.54 -11.90 18.93
CA ASP A 287 -14.66 -12.56 18.26
C ASP A 287 -15.51 -13.41 19.23
N ASP A 288 -15.00 -13.75 20.41
CA ASP A 288 -15.75 -14.38 21.50
C ASP A 288 -15.23 -13.95 22.88
N PHE A 289 -16.13 -13.64 23.82
CA PHE A 289 -15.79 -13.20 25.17
C PHE A 289 -15.98 -14.29 26.24
N ASN A 290 -16.78 -15.31 25.95
CA ASN A 290 -17.11 -16.44 26.84
C ASN A 290 -17.05 -17.77 26.10
N PRO A 291 -15.87 -18.15 25.55
CA PRO A 291 -15.68 -19.41 24.85
C PRO A 291 -15.80 -20.61 25.81
N ASN A 292 -16.15 -21.80 25.29
CA ASN A 292 -16.12 -23.05 26.04
C ASN A 292 -14.69 -23.53 26.29
N ALA A 293 -13.93 -22.78 27.09
CA ALA A 293 -12.48 -22.92 27.21
C ALA A 293 -12.01 -23.41 28.60
N LEU A 294 -12.89 -23.48 29.60
CA LEU A 294 -12.49 -23.88 30.95
C LEU A 294 -12.03 -25.33 30.98
N ASN A 295 -12.78 -26.22 30.31
CA ASN A 295 -12.55 -27.66 30.36
C ASN A 295 -11.82 -28.20 29.13
N TYR A 296 -11.55 -27.37 28.11
CA TYR A 296 -10.98 -27.81 26.84
C TYR A 296 -9.78 -26.97 26.44
N ASP A 297 -8.71 -27.66 25.97
CA ASP A 297 -7.59 -27.03 25.27
C ASP A 297 -7.90 -26.86 23.78
N GLY A 298 -7.20 -25.93 23.14
CA GLY A 298 -7.29 -25.71 21.70
C GLY A 298 -8.50 -24.87 21.25
N ILE A 299 -9.26 -24.29 22.17
CA ILE A 299 -10.33 -23.34 21.83
C ILE A 299 -9.70 -22.03 21.40
N VAL A 300 -10.03 -21.58 20.19
CA VAL A 300 -9.45 -20.40 19.55
C VAL A 300 -10.38 -19.20 19.69
N VAL A 301 -9.81 -18.05 20.07
CA VAL A 301 -10.46 -16.73 20.05
C VAL A 301 -9.57 -15.78 19.24
N ASN A 302 -10.13 -15.15 18.21
CA ASN A 302 -9.39 -14.17 17.43
C ASN A 302 -9.40 -12.83 18.16
N VAL A 303 -8.19 -12.27 18.31
CA VAL A 303 -7.91 -10.98 18.93
C VAL A 303 -7.50 -10.03 17.84
N THR A 304 -8.23 -8.95 17.63
CA THR A 304 -7.93 -7.94 16.63
C THR A 304 -7.64 -6.60 17.29
N VAL A 305 -6.51 -5.98 16.90
CA VAL A 305 -6.12 -4.63 17.31
C VAL A 305 -6.27 -3.70 16.12
N HIS A 306 -6.85 -2.54 16.37
CA HIS A 306 -6.84 -1.40 15.46
C HIS A 306 -5.97 -0.30 16.06
N SER A 307 -5.13 0.32 15.24
CA SER A 307 -4.26 1.41 15.66
C SER A 307 -4.29 2.54 14.64
N GLY A 308 -4.56 3.74 15.12
CA GLY A 308 -4.52 4.99 14.38
C GLY A 308 -3.61 6.00 15.05
N ASP A 309 -3.28 7.08 14.32
CA ASP A 309 -2.71 8.28 14.91
C ASP A 309 -3.83 9.14 15.54
N ARG A 310 -3.49 10.24 16.20
CA ARG A 310 -4.47 11.13 16.88
C ARG A 310 -5.56 11.71 15.96
N ASN A 311 -5.36 11.67 14.63
CA ASN A 311 -6.33 12.10 13.65
C ASN A 311 -7.12 10.93 13.04
N ASN A 312 -7.03 9.73 13.65
CA ASN A 312 -7.62 8.47 13.18
C ASN A 312 -7.14 8.03 11.79
N ASN A 313 -5.96 8.45 11.35
CA ASN A 313 -5.32 7.87 10.17
C ASN A 313 -4.63 6.56 10.57
N PHE A 314 -4.52 5.63 9.63
CA PHE A 314 -3.79 4.40 9.85
C PHE A 314 -2.32 4.68 10.18
N VAL A 315 -1.82 4.02 11.22
CA VAL A 315 -0.37 3.99 11.47
C VAL A 315 0.34 3.24 10.34
N PRO A 316 1.65 3.44 10.13
CA PRO A 316 2.40 2.77 9.09
C PRO A 316 2.26 1.25 9.15
N ASP A 317 2.13 0.62 7.97
CA ASP A 317 2.21 -0.83 7.86
C ASP A 317 3.58 -1.32 8.38
N GLY A 318 3.58 -2.47 9.10
CA GLY A 318 4.76 -2.97 9.78
C GLY A 318 4.94 -2.47 11.23
N THR A 319 4.05 -1.57 11.73
CA THR A 319 4.04 -1.22 13.16
C THR A 319 3.78 -2.47 14.00
N ILE A 320 4.69 -2.74 14.96
CA ILE A 320 4.63 -3.94 15.81
C ILE A 320 3.68 -3.71 16.98
N ILE A 321 2.71 -4.58 17.15
CA ILE A 321 1.87 -4.68 18.34
C ILE A 321 2.31 -5.89 19.16
N ASN A 322 2.59 -5.68 20.44
CA ASN A 322 2.98 -6.72 21.38
C ASN A 322 1.77 -7.17 22.21
N PHE A 323 1.69 -8.48 22.47
CA PHE A 323 0.60 -9.08 23.23
C PHE A 323 1.10 -9.83 24.46
N MET A 324 0.27 -9.84 25.49
CA MET A 324 0.40 -10.73 26.64
C MET A 324 -0.98 -11.15 27.12
N ALA A 325 -1.10 -12.40 27.58
CA ALA A 325 -2.29 -12.93 28.20
C ALA A 325 -1.98 -13.48 29.60
N SER A 326 -2.91 -13.34 30.55
CA SER A 326 -2.74 -13.86 31.92
C SER A 326 -2.87 -15.39 32.01
N ALA A 327 -3.52 -16.02 31.02
CA ALA A 327 -3.61 -17.46 30.85
C ALA A 327 -3.91 -17.83 29.38
N GLY A 328 -3.72 -19.11 29.02
CA GLY A 328 -3.77 -19.57 27.64
C GLY A 328 -2.49 -19.24 26.88
N SER A 329 -2.54 -19.33 25.56
CA SER A 329 -1.41 -19.04 24.67
C SER A 329 -1.82 -18.00 23.64
N ILE A 330 -0.97 -16.97 23.44
CA ILE A 330 -1.16 -15.95 22.42
C ILE A 330 0.19 -15.68 21.73
N PRO A 331 0.26 -15.44 20.41
CA PRO A 331 1.46 -14.96 19.76
C PRO A 331 1.96 -13.66 20.40
N GLY A 332 3.28 -13.53 20.57
CA GLY A 332 3.86 -12.37 21.26
C GLY A 332 3.71 -11.05 20.52
N SER A 333 3.48 -11.07 19.20
CA SER A 333 3.31 -9.85 18.40
C SER A 333 2.61 -10.12 17.07
N CYS A 334 2.13 -9.04 16.44
CA CYS A 334 1.77 -8.98 15.02
C CYS A 334 2.16 -7.62 14.42
N GLU A 335 2.17 -7.55 13.10
CA GLU A 335 2.45 -6.34 12.34
C GLU A 335 1.14 -5.74 11.82
N ILE A 336 0.97 -4.43 11.99
CA ILE A 336 -0.17 -3.70 11.43
C ILE A 336 -0.10 -3.73 9.90
N ALA A 337 -1.23 -4.00 9.28
CA ALA A 337 -1.48 -3.80 7.87
C ALA A 337 -2.84 -3.11 7.69
N GLN A 338 -2.85 -1.97 7.00
CA GLN A 338 -4.06 -1.16 6.79
C GLN A 338 -4.78 -0.80 8.11
N GLY A 339 -4.01 -0.46 9.13
CA GLY A 339 -4.53 -0.01 10.43
C GLY A 339 -4.97 -1.10 11.40
N ALA A 340 -4.80 -2.38 11.08
CA ALA A 340 -5.17 -3.49 11.96
C ALA A 340 -4.20 -4.66 11.90
N CYS A 341 -4.15 -5.46 12.97
CA CYS A 341 -3.57 -6.81 12.94
C CYS A 341 -4.35 -7.75 13.86
N SER A 342 -4.26 -9.05 13.62
CA SER A 342 -4.99 -10.07 14.37
C SER A 342 -4.09 -11.24 14.77
N VAL A 343 -4.30 -11.76 15.96
CA VAL A 343 -3.66 -12.98 16.49
C VAL A 343 -4.72 -13.92 17.08
N ALA A 344 -4.39 -15.20 17.18
CA ALA A 344 -5.25 -16.19 17.82
C ALA A 344 -4.80 -16.41 19.26
N TRP A 345 -5.67 -16.11 20.23
CA TRP A 345 -5.55 -16.65 21.57
C TRP A 345 -6.09 -18.09 21.59
N VAL A 346 -5.41 -18.99 22.28
CA VAL A 346 -5.78 -20.41 22.35
C VAL A 346 -5.81 -20.86 23.79
N SER A 347 -6.88 -21.52 24.22
CA SER A 347 -6.97 -22.12 25.55
C SER A 347 -5.94 -23.23 25.73
N ALA A 348 -5.05 -23.09 26.69
CA ALA A 348 -3.99 -24.06 26.99
C ALA A 348 -3.45 -23.84 28.41
N GLY A 349 -2.85 -24.88 28.97
CA GLY A 349 -2.16 -24.83 30.27
C GLY A 349 -3.10 -24.65 31.46
N ASP A 350 -2.57 -24.06 32.53
CA ASP A 350 -3.31 -23.86 33.78
C ASP A 350 -4.49 -22.90 33.61
N ARG A 351 -5.60 -23.23 34.26
CA ARG A 351 -6.81 -22.39 34.26
C ARG A 351 -6.83 -21.47 35.46
N PRO A 352 -7.12 -20.17 35.27
CA PRO A 352 -7.41 -19.29 36.41
C PRO A 352 -8.53 -19.85 37.28
N SER A 353 -8.40 -19.75 38.60
CA SER A 353 -9.38 -20.30 39.54
C SER A 353 -10.77 -19.68 39.41
N ASP A 354 -10.87 -18.49 38.84
CA ASP A 354 -12.11 -17.79 38.55
C ASP A 354 -12.49 -17.80 37.06
N GLY A 355 -11.69 -18.48 36.20
CA GLY A 355 -11.90 -18.59 34.77
C GLY A 355 -11.59 -17.31 33.97
N LYS A 356 -11.05 -16.26 34.61
CA LYS A 356 -10.87 -14.95 33.99
C LYS A 356 -9.49 -14.78 33.38
N VAL A 357 -9.44 -14.26 32.16
CA VAL A 357 -8.20 -14.00 31.41
C VAL A 357 -8.21 -12.56 30.93
N THR A 358 -7.11 -11.87 31.18
CA THR A 358 -6.83 -10.55 30.59
C THR A 358 -5.88 -10.73 29.41
N ILE A 359 -6.19 -10.09 28.28
CA ILE A 359 -5.29 -9.93 27.15
C ILE A 359 -4.94 -8.46 27.03
N LEU A 360 -3.65 -8.16 27.07
CA LEU A 360 -3.07 -6.84 26.88
C LEU A 360 -2.43 -6.76 25.50
N ALA A 361 -2.76 -5.71 24.76
CA ALA A 361 -2.06 -5.28 23.55
C ALA A 361 -1.39 -3.94 23.80
N ARG A 362 -0.16 -3.74 23.31
CA ARG A 362 0.63 -2.53 23.54
C ARG A 362 1.62 -2.26 22.43
N THR A 363 1.95 -0.98 22.22
CA THR A 363 2.96 -0.53 21.27
C THR A 363 3.51 0.83 21.68
N ALA A 364 4.69 1.21 21.18
CA ALA A 364 5.20 2.57 21.37
C ALA A 364 4.26 3.58 20.68
N GLY A 365 3.90 4.63 21.38
CA GLY A 365 2.94 5.61 20.90
C GLY A 365 2.98 6.90 21.71
N GLU A 366 1.95 7.71 21.55
CA GLU A 366 1.79 8.99 22.26
C GLU A 366 0.45 9.06 23.00
N GLU A 367 0.41 9.88 24.05
CA GLU A 367 -0.83 10.22 24.73
C GLU A 367 -1.70 11.10 23.84
N SER A 368 -3.00 10.95 23.97
CA SER A 368 -3.97 11.76 23.25
C SER A 368 -4.20 13.11 23.93
N PHE A 369 -4.45 14.14 23.16
CA PHE A 369 -4.89 15.43 23.66
C PHE A 369 -5.90 16.09 22.70
N ASN A 370 -6.63 17.08 23.16
CA ASN A 370 -7.59 17.80 22.36
C ASN A 370 -6.93 19.06 21.76
N ASP A 371 -6.61 19.01 20.46
CA ASP A 371 -6.00 20.11 19.72
C ASP A 371 -7.05 21.22 19.46
N VAL A 372 -7.16 22.18 20.40
CA VAL A 372 -8.20 23.22 20.38
C VAL A 372 -7.95 24.32 19.36
N ASN A 373 -6.68 24.54 18.98
CA ASN A 373 -6.31 25.54 17.98
C ASN A 373 -6.06 24.96 16.58
N SER A 374 -6.15 23.63 16.44
CA SER A 374 -6.00 22.87 15.18
C SER A 374 -4.65 23.10 14.50
N ASN A 375 -3.58 23.28 15.30
CA ASN A 375 -2.22 23.46 14.77
C ASN A 375 -1.45 22.14 14.63
N GLY A 376 -2.03 21.01 15.08
CA GLY A 376 -1.46 19.67 15.03
C GLY A 376 -0.35 19.41 16.04
N ARG A 377 -0.12 20.30 17.02
CA ARG A 377 0.92 20.20 18.04
C ARG A 377 0.30 20.33 19.41
N PHE A 378 0.94 19.71 20.41
CA PHE A 378 0.56 19.89 21.80
C PHE A 378 0.99 21.25 22.33
N ASP A 379 0.06 22.01 22.87
CA ASP A 379 0.28 23.31 23.51
C ASP A 379 -0.04 23.28 25.01
N LEU A 380 0.54 24.20 25.78
CA LEU A 380 0.36 24.25 27.25
C LEU A 380 -1.11 24.39 27.68
N GLU A 381 -1.93 25.07 26.89
CA GLU A 381 -3.36 25.25 27.16
C GLU A 381 -4.17 23.96 27.01
N GLU A 382 -3.62 22.94 26.36
CA GLU A 382 -4.24 21.65 26.08
C GLU A 382 -3.89 20.59 27.13
N LEU A 383 -2.99 20.90 28.08
CA LEU A 383 -2.49 19.96 29.09
C LEU A 383 -3.62 19.29 29.89
N SER A 384 -4.70 20.01 30.17
CA SER A 384 -5.85 19.46 30.90
C SER A 384 -6.66 18.43 30.12
N SER A 385 -6.44 18.34 28.80
CA SER A 385 -7.14 17.41 27.90
C SER A 385 -6.35 16.13 27.63
N VAL A 386 -5.11 16.02 28.13
CA VAL A 386 -4.25 14.86 27.88
C VAL A 386 -4.84 13.60 28.51
N THR A 387 -5.03 12.56 27.70
CA THR A 387 -5.39 11.20 28.17
C THR A 387 -4.16 10.54 28.77
N GLN A 388 -3.98 10.75 30.08
CA GLN A 388 -2.80 10.29 30.83
C GLN A 388 -2.67 8.78 30.87
N VAL A 389 -1.50 8.26 30.53
CA VAL A 389 -1.14 6.84 30.54
C VAL A 389 0.02 6.60 31.52
N SER A 390 0.00 5.48 32.25
CA SER A 390 1.14 4.97 33.03
C SER A 390 1.90 3.92 32.23
N ASP A 391 2.96 3.34 32.76
CA ASP A 391 3.50 2.10 32.23
C ASP A 391 2.39 1.06 32.01
N ALA A 392 2.51 0.25 30.97
CA ALA A 392 1.56 -0.81 30.70
C ALA A 392 1.67 -1.92 31.75
N TRP A 393 0.56 -2.46 32.21
CA TRP A 393 0.53 -3.62 33.12
C TRP A 393 -0.59 -4.58 32.73
N LEU A 394 -0.48 -5.83 33.20
CA LEU A 394 -1.49 -6.84 32.99
C LEU A 394 -2.41 -6.90 34.21
N ASP A 395 -3.61 -6.33 34.13
CA ASP A 395 -4.66 -6.35 35.17
C ASP A 395 -5.26 -7.75 35.31
N VAL A 396 -4.65 -8.59 36.17
CA VAL A 396 -5.04 -10.00 36.31
C VAL A 396 -6.29 -10.20 37.16
N ASN A 397 -6.62 -9.23 38.01
CA ASN A 397 -7.76 -9.32 38.93
C ASN A 397 -8.96 -8.45 38.51
N TRP A 398 -8.84 -7.71 37.40
CA TRP A 398 -9.87 -6.86 36.78
C TRP A 398 -10.30 -5.66 37.66
N ASN A 399 -9.41 -5.18 38.54
CA ASN A 399 -9.71 -4.03 39.42
C ASN A 399 -9.35 -2.67 38.81
N ARG A 400 -8.63 -2.66 37.62
CA ARG A 400 -8.16 -1.46 36.90
C ARG A 400 -7.15 -0.60 37.67
N ASN A 401 -6.50 -1.17 38.67
CA ASN A 401 -5.41 -0.56 39.40
C ASN A 401 -4.19 -1.47 39.31
N TYR A 402 -3.00 -0.89 39.23
CA TYR A 402 -1.78 -1.68 39.27
C TYR A 402 -1.50 -2.16 40.68
N ASP A 403 -1.38 -3.47 40.86
CA ASP A 403 -1.09 -4.12 42.13
C ASP A 403 0.37 -4.60 42.17
N ALA A 404 1.24 -3.79 42.76
CA ALA A 404 2.67 -4.06 42.83
C ALA A 404 2.97 -5.43 43.48
N GLY A 405 3.83 -6.20 42.79
CA GLY A 405 4.26 -7.53 43.24
C GLY A 405 3.33 -8.68 42.88
N THR A 406 2.13 -8.42 42.35
CA THR A 406 1.16 -9.42 41.87
C THR A 406 0.91 -9.31 40.37
N GLU A 407 1.03 -8.11 39.84
CA GLU A 407 0.80 -7.84 38.44
C GLU A 407 2.09 -7.49 37.70
N PRO A 408 2.38 -8.10 36.55
CA PRO A 408 3.52 -7.71 35.72
C PRO A 408 3.25 -6.37 35.04
N TYR A 409 4.26 -5.50 35.03
CA TYR A 409 4.26 -4.25 34.27
C TYR A 409 5.40 -4.24 33.24
N PHE A 410 5.32 -3.30 32.30
CA PHE A 410 6.30 -3.13 31.22
C PHE A 410 6.95 -1.77 31.38
N ASP A 411 8.19 -1.78 31.87
CA ASP A 411 9.04 -0.63 32.08
C ASP A 411 9.54 -0.10 30.73
N PHE A 412 8.83 0.89 30.18
CA PHE A 412 9.15 1.44 28.86
C PHE A 412 10.40 2.32 28.87
N ASN A 413 10.64 3.05 29.96
CA ASN A 413 11.79 3.95 30.09
C ASN A 413 13.05 3.27 30.66
N ASN A 414 12.94 1.97 31.06
CA ASN A 414 14.01 1.14 31.64
C ASN A 414 14.62 1.74 32.91
N ASP A 415 13.82 2.36 33.77
CA ASP A 415 14.27 2.90 35.06
C ASP A 415 14.15 1.92 36.23
N GLY A 416 13.54 0.74 35.99
CA GLY A 416 13.40 -0.35 36.96
C GLY A 416 12.22 -0.18 37.92
N ILE A 417 11.36 0.80 37.72
CA ILE A 417 10.18 1.06 38.56
C ILE A 417 8.94 1.30 37.70
N PHE A 418 7.76 1.01 38.26
CA PHE A 418 6.50 1.34 37.56
C PHE A 418 6.30 2.85 37.55
N THR A 419 6.20 3.44 36.35
CA THR A 419 5.94 4.86 36.12
C THR A 419 4.44 5.13 36.15
N PRO A 420 3.90 5.84 37.18
CA PRO A 420 2.50 6.23 37.18
C PRO A 420 2.23 7.36 36.17
N LYS A 421 0.95 7.73 36.03
CA LYS A 421 0.54 8.94 35.29
C LYS A 421 1.25 10.16 35.86
N ASP A 422 1.89 10.96 35.02
CA ASP A 422 2.82 12.02 35.41
C ASP A 422 2.29 13.45 35.20
N ALA A 423 1.07 13.60 34.68
CA ALA A 423 0.41 14.87 34.34
C ALA A 423 1.19 15.73 33.32
N LEU A 424 1.98 15.09 32.45
CA LEU A 424 2.68 15.68 31.34
C LEU A 424 2.12 15.13 30.02
N PHE A 425 2.61 15.58 28.89
CA PHE A 425 2.30 14.97 27.60
C PHE A 425 3.46 14.07 27.16
N ASN A 426 3.17 12.80 27.00
CA ASN A 426 4.11 11.80 26.48
C ASN A 426 3.88 11.64 24.95
N GLY A 427 4.67 12.39 24.17
CA GLY A 427 4.58 12.45 22.70
C GLY A 427 5.66 13.32 22.10
N THR A 428 5.77 13.31 20.77
CA THR A 428 6.88 13.93 20.06
C THR A 428 6.53 15.29 19.40
N ASN A 429 5.25 15.57 19.18
CA ASN A 429 4.84 16.73 18.40
C ASN A 429 4.31 17.85 19.31
N CYS A 430 5.23 18.60 19.92
CA CYS A 430 4.93 19.69 20.83
C CYS A 430 5.28 21.06 20.23
N SER A 431 4.62 22.10 20.73
CA SER A 431 5.07 23.48 20.51
C SER A 431 6.37 23.75 21.27
N ASP A 432 7.14 24.72 20.80
CA ASP A 432 8.37 25.14 21.45
C ASP A 432 8.13 25.60 22.90
N ALA A 433 6.99 26.23 23.15
CA ALA A 433 6.59 26.69 24.48
C ALA A 433 6.34 25.53 25.44
N ALA A 434 5.63 24.48 25.01
CA ALA A 434 5.37 23.29 25.80
C ALA A 434 6.66 22.50 26.09
N ALA A 435 7.53 22.37 25.09
CA ALA A 435 8.82 21.71 25.23
C ALA A 435 9.75 22.46 26.20
N GLN A 436 9.87 23.79 26.09
CA GLN A 436 10.68 24.62 26.99
C GLN A 436 10.15 24.61 28.43
N ALA A 437 8.84 24.51 28.61
CA ALA A 437 8.22 24.39 29.93
C ALA A 437 8.39 22.99 30.57
N GLY A 438 8.95 22.01 29.83
CA GLY A 438 9.17 20.64 30.30
C GLY A 438 7.91 19.77 30.35
N HIS A 439 6.84 20.18 29.68
CA HIS A 439 5.57 19.45 29.61
C HIS A 439 5.51 18.44 28.45
N CYS A 440 6.58 18.28 27.72
CA CYS A 440 6.72 17.37 26.59
C CYS A 440 7.76 16.31 26.93
N LYS A 441 7.37 15.05 26.89
CA LYS A 441 8.22 13.90 27.17
C LYS A 441 8.43 13.06 25.89
N SER A 442 9.20 11.98 26.02
CA SER A 442 9.32 10.98 24.97
C SER A 442 8.04 10.17 24.81
N LEU A 443 7.98 9.30 23.79
CA LEU A 443 6.92 8.33 23.62
C LEU A 443 6.70 7.49 24.88
N ILE A 444 5.52 6.89 24.99
CA ILE A 444 5.12 5.93 26.01
C ILE A 444 4.55 4.69 25.33
N GLU A 445 4.25 3.60 26.08
CA GLU A 445 3.46 2.51 25.55
C GLU A 445 1.96 2.81 25.63
N VAL A 446 1.36 3.04 24.46
CA VAL A 446 -0.11 3.03 24.31
C VAL A 446 -0.62 1.61 24.38
N ARG A 447 -1.80 1.41 24.96
CA ARG A 447 -2.31 0.08 25.25
C ARG A 447 -3.83 -0.01 25.25
N ALA A 448 -4.30 -1.22 25.02
CA ALA A 448 -5.68 -1.62 25.29
C ALA A 448 -5.70 -3.04 25.89
N ASP A 449 -6.58 -3.27 26.83
CA ASP A 449 -6.84 -4.59 27.37
C ASP A 449 -8.26 -5.06 27.04
N THR A 450 -8.41 -6.39 26.98
CA THR A 450 -9.70 -7.04 26.82
C THR A 450 -9.76 -8.30 27.67
N ARG A 451 -10.95 -8.86 27.83
CA ARG A 451 -11.21 -9.89 28.81
C ARG A 451 -11.92 -11.08 28.17
N ILE A 452 -11.40 -12.28 28.45
CA ILE A 452 -12.04 -13.55 28.14
C ILE A 452 -12.46 -14.21 29.46
N VAL A 453 -13.66 -14.75 29.51
CA VAL A 453 -14.06 -15.71 30.53
C VAL A 453 -13.98 -17.09 29.92
N MET A 454 -13.05 -17.93 30.39
CA MET A 454 -13.03 -19.34 30.07
C MET A 454 -14.25 -19.99 30.72
N SER A 455 -15.37 -20.01 30.02
CA SER A 455 -16.61 -20.61 30.52
C SER A 455 -16.53 -22.13 30.48
N GLY A 456 -17.15 -22.78 31.49
CA GLY A 456 -17.25 -24.23 31.58
C GLY A 456 -18.62 -24.76 31.14
N ASP A 457 -18.68 -26.05 30.85
CA ASP A 457 -19.89 -26.76 30.41
C ASP A 457 -20.54 -27.64 31.51
N ASN A 458 -20.03 -27.57 32.74
CA ASN A 458 -20.70 -28.12 33.93
C ASN A 458 -21.68 -27.09 34.49
N PHE A 459 -22.89 -27.07 33.95
CA PHE A 459 -23.85 -25.99 34.23
C PHE A 459 -24.50 -26.10 35.62
N ARG A 460 -24.68 -24.95 36.25
CA ARG A 460 -25.54 -24.75 37.42
C ARG A 460 -26.81 -24.03 37.00
N ILE A 461 -27.95 -24.71 37.20
CA ILE A 461 -29.25 -24.18 36.80
C ILE A 461 -30.07 -23.88 38.07
N ASN A 462 -30.53 -22.64 38.18
CA ASN A 462 -31.48 -22.20 39.17
C ASN A 462 -32.81 -21.87 38.47
N LEU A 463 -33.79 -22.73 38.64
CA LEU A 463 -35.12 -22.60 38.07
C LEU A 463 -36.10 -22.16 39.18
N ASN A 464 -36.69 -20.98 39.04
CA ASN A 464 -37.64 -20.39 40.01
C ASN A 464 -37.09 -20.39 41.45
N ASN A 465 -35.82 -20.09 41.66
CA ASN A 465 -35.13 -20.22 42.94
C ASN A 465 -35.22 -21.62 43.57
N ASN A 466 -35.33 -22.64 42.75
CA ASN A 466 -35.51 -24.06 43.11
C ASN A 466 -36.81 -24.34 43.93
N ALA A 467 -37.79 -23.43 43.83
CA ALA A 467 -39.07 -23.56 44.52
C ALA A 467 -40.14 -24.15 43.62
N PRO A 468 -41.05 -25.00 44.19
CA PRO A 468 -42.25 -25.47 43.50
C PRO A 468 -43.08 -24.30 42.94
N LEU A 469 -43.75 -24.55 41.83
CA LEU A 469 -44.56 -23.54 41.15
C LEU A 469 -46.03 -23.94 41.16
N THR A 470 -46.91 -22.99 41.46
CA THR A 470 -48.35 -23.16 41.30
C THR A 470 -48.85 -22.24 40.21
N LEU A 471 -49.52 -22.81 39.20
CA LEU A 471 -50.08 -22.09 38.06
C LEU A 471 -51.61 -22.11 38.10
N GLY A 472 -52.21 -20.96 37.95
CA GLY A 472 -53.62 -20.76 37.65
C GLY A 472 -53.79 -20.27 36.20
N VAL A 473 -54.99 -19.76 35.90
CA VAL A 473 -55.32 -19.18 34.57
C VAL A 473 -54.65 -17.81 34.34
N ALA A 474 -54.15 -17.14 35.35
CA ALA A 474 -53.38 -15.92 35.25
C ALA A 474 -51.93 -16.23 34.86
N TRP A 475 -51.35 -15.36 34.01
CA TRP A 475 -49.95 -15.45 33.61
C TRP A 475 -49.03 -15.26 34.81
N LYS A 476 -48.00 -16.08 34.92
CA LYS A 476 -46.96 -16.01 35.95
C LYS A 476 -45.59 -16.14 35.30
N THR A 477 -44.67 -15.21 35.63
CA THR A 477 -43.30 -15.22 35.15
C THR A 477 -42.41 -16.10 36.01
N VAL A 478 -41.60 -16.92 35.37
CA VAL A 478 -40.63 -17.83 36.00
C VAL A 478 -39.26 -17.48 35.47
N THR A 479 -38.29 -17.39 36.37
CA THR A 479 -36.89 -17.06 36.04
C THR A 479 -36.05 -18.33 35.95
N VAL A 480 -35.23 -18.40 34.94
CA VAL A 480 -34.19 -19.42 34.74
C VAL A 480 -32.83 -18.72 34.78
N LYS A 481 -31.99 -19.04 35.77
CA LYS A 481 -30.62 -18.59 35.88
C LYS A 481 -29.67 -19.72 35.56
N VAL A 482 -28.72 -19.50 34.68
CA VAL A 482 -27.74 -20.50 34.26
C VAL A 482 -26.35 -19.93 34.40
N SER A 483 -25.44 -20.64 35.05
CA SER A 483 -24.02 -20.34 35.14
C SER A 483 -23.20 -21.62 34.88
N ASP A 484 -21.89 -21.41 34.68
CA ASP A 484 -20.92 -22.49 34.72
C ASP A 484 -20.61 -22.95 36.17
N GLU A 485 -19.67 -23.86 36.33
CA GLU A 485 -19.23 -24.39 37.63
C GLU A 485 -18.51 -23.36 38.51
N LEU A 486 -17.94 -22.32 37.91
CA LEU A 486 -17.28 -21.21 38.64
C LEU A 486 -18.26 -20.09 39.00
N GLY A 487 -19.49 -20.15 38.49
CA GLY A 487 -20.51 -19.14 38.68
C GLY A 487 -20.48 -18.03 37.61
N ASN A 488 -19.65 -18.17 36.59
CA ASN A 488 -19.62 -17.28 35.43
C ASN A 488 -20.76 -17.63 34.45
N CYS A 489 -20.95 -16.82 33.41
CA CYS A 489 -21.93 -17.15 32.40
C CYS A 489 -21.52 -18.42 31.60
N PRO A 490 -22.48 -19.15 31.07
CA PRO A 490 -22.22 -20.32 30.24
C PRO A 490 -21.48 -19.92 28.95
N PRO A 491 -20.87 -20.91 28.25
CA PRO A 491 -20.23 -20.64 26.97
C PRO A 491 -21.18 -20.02 25.96
N SER A 492 -20.66 -19.11 25.14
CA SER A 492 -21.39 -18.57 23.99
C SER A 492 -21.87 -19.70 23.07
N GLY A 493 -23.09 -19.58 22.52
CA GLY A 493 -23.71 -20.62 21.70
C GLY A 493 -24.33 -21.77 22.48
N SER A 494 -24.20 -21.85 23.83
CA SER A 494 -24.94 -22.82 24.64
C SER A 494 -26.45 -22.64 24.47
N THR A 495 -27.20 -23.75 24.46
CA THR A 495 -28.66 -23.70 24.33
C THR A 495 -29.31 -23.93 25.67
N VAL A 496 -30.34 -23.15 25.98
CA VAL A 496 -31.17 -23.27 27.17
C VAL A 496 -32.59 -23.55 26.69
N LYS A 497 -33.07 -24.79 26.86
CA LYS A 497 -34.41 -25.23 26.43
C LYS A 497 -35.28 -25.49 27.64
N VAL A 498 -36.41 -24.86 27.67
CA VAL A 498 -37.41 -25.06 28.73
C VAL A 498 -38.56 -25.93 28.20
N THR A 499 -38.84 -27.01 28.92
CA THR A 499 -39.98 -27.90 28.68
C THR A 499 -41.05 -27.64 29.73
N VAL A 500 -42.18 -27.15 29.28
CA VAL A 500 -43.32 -26.82 30.16
C VAL A 500 -44.18 -28.02 30.42
N PRO A 501 -44.88 -28.11 31.59
CA PRO A 501 -45.77 -29.20 31.90
C PRO A 501 -46.92 -29.29 30.89
N GLU A 502 -47.38 -30.53 30.63
CA GLU A 502 -48.60 -30.75 29.85
C GLU A 502 -49.78 -30.05 30.51
N GLY A 503 -50.66 -29.44 29.71
CA GLY A 503 -51.78 -28.64 30.21
C GLY A 503 -51.41 -27.23 30.64
N SER A 504 -50.17 -26.77 30.41
CA SER A 504 -49.77 -25.38 30.56
C SER A 504 -49.59 -24.68 29.21
N GLU A 505 -49.71 -23.37 29.21
CA GLU A 505 -49.41 -22.50 28.07
C GLU A 505 -48.22 -21.62 28.41
N ALA A 506 -47.32 -21.44 27.42
CA ALA A 506 -46.18 -20.54 27.54
C ALA A 506 -46.37 -19.32 26.61
N GLN A 507 -45.99 -18.15 27.09
CA GLN A 507 -45.90 -16.92 26.31
C GLN A 507 -44.44 -16.57 26.06
N GLY A 508 -44.05 -16.34 24.80
CA GLY A 508 -42.68 -16.04 24.40
C GLY A 508 -41.87 -17.29 24.04
N SER A 509 -40.55 -17.15 23.98
CA SER A 509 -39.66 -18.27 23.64
C SER A 509 -39.40 -19.19 24.83
N THR A 510 -39.38 -20.50 24.55
CA THR A 510 -38.95 -21.53 25.50
C THR A 510 -37.58 -22.11 25.17
N SER A 511 -36.90 -21.51 24.16
CA SER A 511 -35.54 -21.89 23.76
C SER A 511 -34.69 -20.62 23.56
N PHE A 512 -33.53 -20.59 24.18
CA PHE A 512 -32.62 -19.47 24.19
C PHE A 512 -31.21 -19.93 23.83
N THR A 513 -30.42 -19.07 23.19
CA THR A 513 -29.00 -19.29 22.95
C THR A 513 -28.21 -18.24 23.75
N VAL A 514 -27.17 -18.68 24.46
CA VAL A 514 -26.27 -17.80 25.20
C VAL A 514 -25.49 -16.95 24.21
N PRO A 515 -25.60 -15.62 24.28
CA PRO A 515 -24.84 -14.74 23.39
C PRO A 515 -23.37 -14.62 23.82
N LYS A 516 -22.56 -13.97 22.99
CA LYS A 516 -21.21 -13.50 23.34
C LYS A 516 -21.34 -12.30 24.28
N ILE A 517 -20.91 -12.44 25.54
CA ILE A 517 -21.15 -11.45 26.60
C ILE A 517 -19.83 -10.84 27.05
N PHE A 518 -19.62 -9.57 26.76
CA PHE A 518 -18.48 -8.82 27.28
C PHE A 518 -18.57 -8.70 28.82
N ASN A 519 -17.46 -8.88 29.53
CA ASN A 519 -17.39 -8.90 31.00
C ASN A 519 -18.37 -9.91 31.64
N CYS A 520 -18.44 -11.08 31.06
CA CYS A 520 -19.30 -12.18 31.46
C CYS A 520 -18.99 -12.68 32.88
N SER A 521 -19.54 -12.02 33.88
CA SER A 521 -19.40 -12.41 35.29
C SER A 521 -20.77 -12.65 35.89
N GLY A 522 -21.04 -13.91 36.32
CA GLY A 522 -22.31 -14.29 36.88
C GLY A 522 -23.27 -15.00 35.93
N PRO A 523 -24.42 -15.49 36.42
CA PRO A 523 -25.36 -16.27 35.64
C PRO A 523 -26.06 -15.41 34.59
N VAL A 524 -26.37 -16.01 33.42
CA VAL A 524 -27.36 -15.46 32.49
C VAL A 524 -28.77 -15.75 33.01
N GLU A 525 -29.66 -14.80 32.78
CA GLU A 525 -31.03 -14.89 33.28
C GLU A 525 -32.03 -14.81 32.11
N TYR A 526 -32.95 -15.78 32.08
CA TYR A 526 -34.06 -15.84 31.14
C TYR A 526 -35.38 -15.87 31.87
N SER A 527 -36.39 -15.19 31.33
CA SER A 527 -37.74 -15.17 31.87
C SER A 527 -38.72 -15.82 30.92
N ILE A 528 -39.58 -16.71 31.46
CA ILE A 528 -40.66 -17.33 30.74
C ILE A 528 -41.96 -17.05 31.45
N THR A 529 -43.02 -16.78 30.72
CA THR A 529 -44.32 -16.52 31.29
C THR A 529 -45.26 -17.70 31.00
N LEU A 530 -45.83 -18.27 32.04
CA LEU A 530 -46.62 -19.51 32.00
C LEU A 530 -47.99 -19.30 32.64
N ARG A 531 -48.98 -20.10 32.22
CA ARG A 531 -50.25 -20.24 32.91
C ARG A 531 -50.80 -21.67 32.73
N LYS A 532 -51.75 -22.05 33.56
CA LYS A 532 -52.58 -23.20 33.34
C LYS A 532 -53.48 -22.97 32.12
N SER A 533 -53.57 -23.94 31.19
CA SER A 533 -54.53 -23.87 30.09
C SER A 533 -55.96 -23.99 30.62
N ALA A 534 -56.85 -23.17 30.07
CA ALA A 534 -58.26 -23.13 30.50
C ALA A 534 -59.00 -24.44 30.26
N THR A 535 -58.50 -25.25 29.35
CA THR A 535 -59.15 -26.53 28.93
C THR A 535 -58.51 -27.79 29.52
N THR A 536 -57.43 -27.65 30.30
CA THR A 536 -56.70 -28.84 30.81
C THR A 536 -57.42 -29.50 31.98
N THR A 537 -57.39 -30.84 31.98
CA THR A 537 -57.76 -31.69 33.11
C THR A 537 -56.58 -32.15 33.95
N GLU A 538 -55.36 -31.80 33.53
CA GLU A 538 -54.13 -32.13 34.25
C GLU A 538 -54.05 -31.43 35.59
N THR A 539 -53.41 -32.08 36.57
CA THR A 539 -53.23 -31.54 37.93
C THR A 539 -51.86 -30.88 38.12
N GLY A 540 -50.97 -30.99 37.11
CA GLY A 540 -49.62 -30.46 37.12
C GLY A 540 -48.63 -31.44 36.48
N GLY A 541 -47.33 -31.11 36.56
CA GLY A 541 -46.23 -31.87 35.97
C GLY A 541 -44.89 -31.19 36.19
N PRO A 542 -43.79 -31.73 35.70
CA PRO A 542 -42.49 -31.11 35.84
C PRO A 542 -42.32 -29.95 34.85
N LEU A 543 -41.83 -28.80 35.34
CA LEU A 543 -41.18 -27.76 34.52
C LEU A 543 -39.70 -28.08 34.51
N SER A 544 -39.12 -28.33 33.35
CA SER A 544 -37.71 -28.69 33.24
C SER A 544 -36.95 -27.77 32.32
N VAL A 545 -35.66 -27.60 32.60
CA VAL A 545 -34.72 -26.82 31.82
C VAL A 545 -33.55 -27.71 31.45
N ASP A 546 -33.28 -27.79 30.18
CA ASP A 546 -32.13 -28.47 29.60
C ASP A 546 -31.13 -27.44 29.12
N VAL A 547 -29.88 -27.55 29.55
CA VAL A 547 -28.77 -26.70 29.08
C VAL A 547 -27.72 -27.60 28.43
N SER A 548 -27.29 -27.24 27.21
CA SER A 548 -26.24 -27.95 26.49
C SER A 548 -25.22 -26.98 25.92
N ALA A 549 -23.94 -27.39 25.95
CA ALA A 549 -22.84 -26.63 25.40
C ALA A 549 -22.81 -26.65 23.86
N PRO A 550 -22.21 -25.64 23.19
CA PRO A 550 -22.22 -25.57 21.72
C PRO A 550 -21.40 -26.68 21.05
N SER A 551 -20.39 -27.21 21.74
CA SER A 551 -19.45 -28.21 21.20
C SER A 551 -19.79 -29.64 21.53
N SER A 552 -20.83 -29.90 22.36
CA SER A 552 -21.17 -31.23 22.83
C SER A 552 -22.68 -31.36 23.07
N THR A 553 -23.35 -32.18 22.27
CA THR A 553 -24.72 -32.62 22.53
C THR A 553 -24.79 -33.63 23.68
N GLU A 554 -23.64 -34.16 24.13
CA GLU A 554 -23.52 -35.14 25.19
C GLU A 554 -23.48 -34.51 26.58
N ASN A 555 -22.91 -33.30 26.71
CA ASN A 555 -22.88 -32.55 27.98
C ASN A 555 -24.18 -31.75 28.15
N LYS A 556 -25.23 -32.43 28.52
CA LYS A 556 -26.52 -31.83 28.81
C LYS A 556 -26.80 -31.92 30.30
N VAL A 557 -27.08 -30.78 30.93
CA VAL A 557 -27.52 -30.71 32.33
C VAL A 557 -29.00 -30.36 32.37
N THR A 558 -29.76 -31.10 33.15
CA THR A 558 -31.21 -30.91 33.31
C THR A 558 -31.54 -30.54 34.75
N ALA A 559 -32.34 -29.51 34.95
CA ALA A 559 -32.97 -29.20 36.24
C ALA A 559 -34.49 -29.20 36.09
N SER A 560 -35.19 -29.58 37.12
CA SER A 560 -36.66 -29.57 37.12
C SER A 560 -37.24 -29.17 38.46
N ILE A 561 -38.41 -28.53 38.44
CA ILE A 561 -39.25 -28.28 39.61
C ILE A 561 -40.67 -28.80 39.36
N PRO A 562 -41.37 -29.21 40.45
CA PRO A 562 -42.77 -29.61 40.34
C PRO A 562 -43.66 -28.40 40.12
N VAL A 563 -44.63 -28.53 39.23
CA VAL A 563 -45.70 -27.54 39.02
C VAL A 563 -47.05 -28.17 39.35
N THR A 564 -47.84 -27.48 40.11
CA THR A 564 -49.26 -27.85 40.42
C THR A 564 -50.21 -26.85 39.76
N PHE A 565 -51.37 -27.31 39.33
CA PHE A 565 -52.41 -26.47 38.76
C PHE A 565 -53.52 -26.23 39.77
N ASN A 566 -53.87 -24.93 39.97
CA ASN A 566 -55.00 -24.50 40.75
C ASN A 566 -56.31 -24.47 39.96
#